data_1926a49a9bc724413befd4d761245462
#
_entry.id   1926a49a9bc724413befd4d761245462
#
_cell.length_a   1.000
_cell.length_b   1.000
_cell.length_c   1.000
_cell.angle_alpha   90.00
_cell.angle_beta   90.00
_cell.angle_gamma   90.00
#
_symmetry.space_group_name_H-M   'P 1'
#
loop_
_entity.id
_entity.type
_entity.pdbx_description
1 polymer ?
#
loop_
_entity_poly.entity_id
_entity_poly.type
_entity_poly.pdbx_seq_one_letter_code
_entity_poly.pdbx_strand_id
1 'polypeptide(L)'
;MIQKPGRPASEIVAEVLEAAIRNFPWPKSMRWGAGSLRWVRPLHSIICLLSDESGATVVPFQVEGIAAGNTTRGHRFMAPGAFTVSGFDDYAAKLRRAKVMLDSHEREAAIRQEAANLAFARGWEIVPDEGLLSEVAGLVEWPVALMGAIEDRFLSLPPE
;
A
#
# COMPACT_ATOMS: atom_id res chain seq x y z
N MET A 1 -43.05 19.39 6.62
CA MET A 1 -41.67 18.86 6.64
C MET A 1 -41.74 17.42 6.10
N ILE A 2 -41.07 17.12 4.99
CA ILE A 2 -40.99 15.75 4.47
C ILE A 2 -39.76 15.14 5.17
N GLN A 3 -39.98 14.23 6.13
CA GLN A 3 -38.91 13.42 6.69
C GLN A 3 -38.57 12.30 5.69
N LYS A 4 -37.40 12.35 5.08
CA LYS A 4 -36.87 11.26 4.27
C LYS A 4 -36.08 10.35 5.22
N PRO A 5 -36.45 9.06 5.41
CA PRO A 5 -35.72 8.16 6.27
C PRO A 5 -34.30 7.96 5.72
N GLY A 6 -33.31 7.90 6.62
CA GLY A 6 -31.93 7.57 6.26
C GLY A 6 -31.82 6.13 5.76
N ARG A 7 -30.75 5.86 4.98
CA ARG A 7 -30.39 4.50 4.53
C ARG A 7 -29.29 3.94 5.45
N PRO A 8 -29.18 2.63 5.60
CA PRO A 8 -28.05 2.01 6.30
C PRO A 8 -26.70 2.45 5.72
N ALA A 9 -25.74 2.78 6.59
CA ALA A 9 -24.41 3.24 6.17
C ALA A 9 -23.71 2.22 5.26
N SER A 10 -23.85 0.92 5.52
CA SER A 10 -23.26 -0.15 4.72
C SER A 10 -23.71 -0.14 3.26
N GLU A 11 -25.00 0.16 2.99
CA GLU A 11 -25.53 0.26 1.63
C GLU A 11 -24.94 1.48 0.88
N ILE A 12 -24.90 2.63 1.57
CA ILE A 12 -24.37 3.86 0.98
C ILE A 12 -22.87 3.69 0.69
N VAL A 13 -22.11 3.12 1.63
CA VAL A 13 -20.68 2.87 1.47
C VAL A 13 -20.43 1.92 0.30
N ALA A 14 -21.19 0.84 0.14
CA ALA A 14 -21.05 -0.09 -0.96
C ALA A 14 -21.23 0.61 -2.31
N GLU A 15 -22.30 1.38 -2.49
CA GLU A 15 -22.60 2.12 -3.73
C GLU A 15 -21.52 3.15 -4.05
N VAL A 16 -21.11 3.95 -3.05
CA VAL A 16 -20.13 5.01 -3.24
C VAL A 16 -18.75 4.43 -3.59
N LEU A 17 -18.33 3.35 -2.92
CA LEU A 17 -17.03 2.74 -3.18
C LEU A 17 -16.99 2.04 -4.54
N GLU A 18 -18.04 1.33 -4.94
CA GLU A 18 -18.11 0.74 -6.28
C GLU A 18 -18.03 1.83 -7.35
N ALA A 19 -18.80 2.90 -7.22
CA ALA A 19 -18.78 4.02 -8.15
C ALA A 19 -17.40 4.71 -8.17
N ALA A 20 -16.78 4.94 -7.02
CA ALA A 20 -15.46 5.54 -6.92
C ALA A 20 -14.38 4.68 -7.59
N ILE A 21 -14.38 3.38 -7.36
CA ILE A 21 -13.41 2.45 -7.97
C ILE A 21 -13.58 2.44 -9.50
N ARG A 22 -14.81 2.36 -10.01
CA ARG A 22 -15.04 2.30 -11.45
C ARG A 22 -14.70 3.59 -12.19
N ASN A 23 -14.85 4.74 -11.53
CA ASN A 23 -14.67 6.06 -12.13
C ASN A 23 -13.40 6.77 -11.66
N PHE A 24 -12.46 6.08 -11.00
CA PHE A 24 -11.26 6.70 -10.46
C PHE A 24 -10.39 7.28 -11.60
N PRO A 25 -10.03 8.57 -11.55
CA PRO A 25 -9.35 9.26 -12.64
C PRO A 25 -7.83 8.98 -12.65
N TRP A 26 -7.43 7.76 -12.90
CA TRP A 26 -6.02 7.39 -12.99
C TRP A 26 -5.32 8.09 -14.14
N PRO A 27 -4.19 8.79 -13.94
CA PRO A 27 -3.37 9.34 -15.02
C PRO A 27 -2.87 8.25 -15.97
N LYS A 28 -2.50 7.09 -15.42
CA LYS A 28 -2.13 5.88 -16.16
C LYS A 28 -2.84 4.69 -15.54
N SER A 29 -3.44 3.85 -16.37
CA SER A 29 -4.16 2.66 -15.93
C SER A 29 -4.05 1.55 -16.98
N MET A 30 -4.29 0.33 -16.55
CA MET A 30 -4.32 -0.85 -17.41
C MET A 30 -5.66 -1.58 -17.29
N ARG A 31 -5.94 -2.44 -18.25
CA ARG A 31 -6.95 -3.50 -18.16
C ARG A 31 -6.24 -4.83 -18.12
N TRP A 32 -6.86 -5.82 -17.53
CA TRP A 32 -6.32 -7.19 -17.46
C TRP A 32 -7.43 -8.23 -17.63
N GLY A 33 -7.06 -9.42 -18.07
CA GLY A 33 -8.01 -10.50 -18.36
C GLY A 33 -9.04 -10.08 -19.39
N ALA A 34 -10.27 -10.56 -19.23
CA ALA A 34 -11.41 -10.24 -20.08
C ALA A 34 -12.29 -9.09 -19.52
N GLY A 35 -11.90 -8.50 -18.38
CA GLY A 35 -12.65 -7.45 -17.70
C GLY A 35 -12.55 -6.09 -18.38
N SER A 36 -13.45 -5.18 -17.99
CA SER A 36 -13.49 -3.79 -18.48
C SER A 36 -12.90 -2.78 -17.51
N LEU A 37 -12.69 -3.15 -16.26
CA LEU A 37 -12.16 -2.27 -15.24
C LEU A 37 -10.77 -1.73 -15.61
N ARG A 38 -10.60 -0.44 -15.44
CA ARG A 38 -9.30 0.23 -15.57
C ARG A 38 -8.80 0.62 -14.19
N TRP A 39 -7.62 0.12 -13.83
CA TRP A 39 -6.97 0.43 -12.56
C TRP A 39 -5.45 0.57 -12.75
N VAL A 40 -4.76 1.18 -11.77
CA VAL A 40 -3.30 1.38 -11.87
C VAL A 40 -2.54 0.06 -11.95
N ARG A 41 -3.03 -0.97 -11.29
CA ARG A 41 -2.52 -2.36 -11.32
C ARG A 41 -3.70 -3.32 -11.16
N PRO A 42 -3.56 -4.61 -11.54
CA PRO A 42 -4.61 -5.60 -11.34
C PRO A 42 -5.04 -5.69 -9.87
N LEU A 43 -6.35 -5.59 -9.63
CA LEU A 43 -6.92 -5.83 -8.31
C LEU A 43 -6.95 -7.33 -8.04
N HIS A 44 -6.58 -7.73 -6.81
CA HIS A 44 -6.61 -9.12 -6.37
C HIS A 44 -7.57 -9.35 -5.21
N SER A 45 -7.74 -8.34 -4.35
CA SER A 45 -8.65 -8.40 -3.20
C SER A 45 -9.09 -6.99 -2.80
N ILE A 46 -10.19 -6.91 -2.09
CA ILE A 46 -10.73 -5.67 -1.53
C ILE A 46 -11.00 -5.94 -0.05
N ILE A 47 -10.46 -5.10 0.82
CA ILE A 47 -10.86 -5.06 2.24
C ILE A 47 -11.81 -3.88 2.39
N CYS A 48 -12.98 -4.14 2.95
CA CYS A 48 -13.90 -3.08 3.33
C CYS A 48 -14.63 -3.46 4.61
N LEU A 49 -14.30 -2.75 5.69
CA LEU A 49 -14.88 -2.91 7.01
C LEU A 49 -15.53 -1.60 7.44
N LEU A 50 -16.72 -1.70 7.98
CA LEU A 50 -17.38 -0.62 8.70
C LEU A 50 -17.35 -0.97 10.17
N SER A 51 -16.79 -0.09 11.00
CA SER A 51 -16.68 -0.28 12.45
C SER A 51 -17.66 0.63 13.17
N ASP A 52 -18.34 0.10 14.18
CA ASP A 52 -19.16 0.81 15.12
C ASP A 52 -18.90 0.32 16.56
N GLU A 53 -19.72 0.70 17.53
CA GLU A 53 -19.59 0.30 18.93
C GLU A 53 -19.74 -1.22 19.15
N SER A 54 -20.41 -1.91 18.22
CA SER A 54 -20.62 -3.38 18.28
C SER A 54 -19.46 -4.18 17.64
N GLY A 55 -18.57 -3.50 16.92
CA GLY A 55 -17.43 -4.11 16.23
C GLY A 55 -17.34 -3.75 14.74
N ALA A 56 -16.56 -4.52 14.01
CA ALA A 56 -16.36 -4.31 12.57
C ALA A 56 -17.12 -5.36 11.74
N THR A 57 -17.85 -4.90 10.75
CA THR A 57 -18.59 -5.74 9.79
C THR A 57 -18.08 -5.52 8.37
N VAL A 58 -18.07 -6.58 7.57
CA VAL A 58 -17.72 -6.49 6.15
C VAL A 58 -18.85 -5.78 5.40
N VAL A 59 -18.51 -4.75 4.63
CA VAL A 59 -19.44 -4.09 3.71
C VAL A 59 -19.56 -4.93 2.44
N PRO A 60 -20.75 -5.49 2.13
CA PRO A 60 -20.91 -6.41 1.01
C PRO A 60 -21.02 -5.65 -0.32
N PHE A 61 -19.95 -5.67 -1.12
CA PHE A 61 -19.96 -5.24 -2.52
C PHE A 61 -18.89 -5.99 -3.32
N GLN A 62 -18.95 -5.87 -4.64
CA GLN A 62 -17.95 -6.50 -5.51
C GLN A 62 -17.63 -5.63 -6.73
N VAL A 63 -16.42 -5.75 -7.23
CA VAL A 63 -15.97 -5.11 -8.48
C VAL A 63 -15.29 -6.16 -9.34
N GLU A 64 -15.79 -6.36 -10.58
CA GLU A 64 -15.27 -7.35 -11.54
C GLU A 64 -15.14 -8.78 -10.95
N GLY A 65 -16.11 -9.19 -10.14
CA GLY A 65 -16.10 -10.51 -9.50
C GLY A 65 -15.23 -10.61 -8.22
N ILE A 66 -14.54 -9.54 -7.85
CA ILE A 66 -13.76 -9.48 -6.61
C ILE A 66 -14.67 -8.97 -5.50
N ALA A 67 -15.09 -9.86 -4.61
CA ALA A 67 -15.90 -9.50 -3.46
C ALA A 67 -15.07 -8.83 -2.37
N ALA A 68 -15.64 -7.81 -1.73
CA ALA A 68 -15.07 -7.21 -0.54
C ALA A 68 -15.09 -8.20 0.63
N GLY A 69 -14.08 -8.15 1.47
CA GLY A 69 -13.92 -9.04 2.61
C GLY A 69 -13.09 -8.42 3.70
N ASN A 70 -12.55 -9.26 4.57
CA ASN A 70 -11.67 -8.89 5.66
C ASN A 70 -10.35 -9.66 5.64
N THR A 71 -9.98 -10.24 4.50
CA THR A 71 -8.76 -11.05 4.37
C THR A 71 -7.74 -10.35 3.52
N THR A 72 -6.47 -10.35 3.98
CA THR A 72 -5.32 -9.81 3.25
C THR A 72 -4.11 -10.74 3.37
N ARG A 73 -2.99 -10.31 2.81
CA ARG A 73 -1.70 -11.03 2.83
C ARG A 73 -0.60 -10.07 3.29
N GLY A 74 0.45 -10.65 3.84
CA GLY A 74 1.68 -9.94 4.15
C GLY A 74 2.64 -9.87 2.97
N HIS A 75 3.89 -9.56 3.27
CA HIS A 75 4.97 -9.49 2.29
C HIS A 75 5.08 -10.81 1.52
N ARG A 76 5.12 -10.71 0.20
CA ARG A 76 5.00 -11.84 -0.73
C ARG A 76 5.98 -12.99 -0.45
N PHE A 77 7.19 -12.67 -0.01
CA PHE A 77 8.25 -13.67 0.24
C PHE A 77 8.49 -13.91 1.72
N MET A 78 8.47 -12.87 2.56
CA MET A 78 8.81 -12.98 3.98
C MET A 78 7.64 -13.44 4.85
N ALA A 79 6.39 -13.24 4.40
CA ALA A 79 5.18 -13.62 5.13
C ALA A 79 4.01 -13.87 4.14
N PRO A 80 4.06 -14.91 3.30
CA PRO A 80 3.10 -15.10 2.19
C PRO A 80 1.71 -15.55 2.65
N GLY A 81 1.49 -15.84 3.93
CA GLY A 81 0.22 -16.31 4.48
C GLY A 81 -0.88 -15.26 4.39
N ALA A 82 -2.12 -15.73 4.16
CA ALA A 82 -3.30 -14.90 4.28
C ALA A 82 -3.74 -14.81 5.75
N PHE A 83 -4.30 -13.66 6.13
CA PHE A 83 -4.88 -13.46 7.46
C PHE A 83 -6.10 -12.55 7.39
N THR A 84 -7.01 -12.71 8.35
CA THR A 84 -8.18 -11.87 8.50
C THR A 84 -7.89 -10.68 9.41
N VAL A 85 -8.64 -9.60 9.22
CA VAL A 85 -8.56 -8.39 10.03
C VAL A 85 -9.93 -8.00 10.55
N SER A 86 -9.96 -7.39 11.74
CA SER A 86 -11.18 -7.02 12.47
C SER A 86 -11.35 -5.51 12.66
N GLY A 87 -10.48 -4.70 12.03
CA GLY A 87 -10.50 -3.24 12.10
C GLY A 87 -9.15 -2.67 11.68
N PHE A 88 -9.03 -1.34 11.68
CA PHE A 88 -7.81 -0.67 11.19
C PHE A 88 -6.59 -0.96 12.05
N ASP A 89 -6.71 -0.91 13.37
CA ASP A 89 -5.57 -1.15 14.26
C ASP A 89 -5.05 -2.59 14.16
N ASP A 90 -5.98 -3.55 14.07
CA ASP A 90 -5.64 -4.95 13.85
C ASP A 90 -4.98 -5.16 12.48
N TYR A 91 -5.48 -4.47 11.44
CA TYR A 91 -4.88 -4.47 10.09
C TYR A 91 -3.45 -3.96 10.11
N ALA A 92 -3.22 -2.77 10.67
CA ALA A 92 -1.89 -2.17 10.74
C ALA A 92 -0.90 -3.04 11.54
N ALA A 93 -1.34 -3.55 12.71
CA ALA A 93 -0.52 -4.41 13.56
C ALA A 93 -0.17 -5.75 12.88
N LYS A 94 -1.12 -6.37 12.18
CA LYS A 94 -0.91 -7.64 11.46
C LYS A 94 -0.02 -7.45 10.23
N LEU A 95 -0.21 -6.38 9.47
CA LEU A 95 0.67 -6.03 8.34
C LEU A 95 2.12 -5.86 8.79
N ARG A 96 2.36 -5.12 9.88
CA ARG A 96 3.72 -4.93 10.40
C ARG A 96 4.38 -6.25 10.80
N ARG A 97 3.65 -7.14 11.48
CA ARG A 97 4.12 -8.51 11.78
C ARG A 97 4.38 -9.32 10.52
N ALA A 98 3.58 -9.11 9.51
CA ALA A 98 3.69 -9.75 8.21
C ALA A 98 4.64 -9.03 7.23
N LYS A 99 5.58 -8.20 7.74
CA LYS A 99 6.62 -7.52 6.95
C LYS A 99 6.05 -6.59 5.88
N VAL A 100 5.01 -5.84 6.24
CA VAL A 100 4.47 -4.72 5.45
C VAL A 100 4.38 -3.50 6.36
N MET A 101 5.12 -2.47 6.01
CA MET A 101 5.10 -1.16 6.66
C MET A 101 4.12 -0.27 5.89
N LEU A 102 2.94 -0.04 6.46
CA LEU A 102 1.82 0.58 5.76
C LEU A 102 2.08 2.06 5.45
N ASP A 103 2.61 2.81 6.42
CA ASP A 103 2.85 4.25 6.28
C ASP A 103 4.12 4.50 5.43
N SER A 104 3.98 5.35 4.39
CA SER A 104 5.10 5.73 3.51
C SER A 104 6.16 6.55 4.24
N HIS A 105 5.75 7.46 5.12
CA HIS A 105 6.70 8.27 5.89
C HIS A 105 7.51 7.42 6.87
N GLU A 106 6.90 6.37 7.43
CA GLU A 106 7.61 5.42 8.26
C GLU A 106 8.66 4.65 7.45
N ARG A 107 8.34 4.28 6.19
CA ARG A 107 9.32 3.64 5.28
C ARG A 107 10.46 4.60 4.90
N GLU A 108 10.15 5.86 4.58
CA GLU A 108 11.16 6.89 4.31
C GLU A 108 12.10 7.09 5.49
N ALA A 109 11.55 7.19 6.71
CA ALA A 109 12.33 7.34 7.93
C ALA A 109 13.25 6.12 8.18
N ALA A 110 12.73 4.91 7.97
CA ALA A 110 13.51 3.68 8.10
C ALA A 110 14.67 3.62 7.09
N ILE A 111 14.40 3.92 5.81
CA ILE A 111 15.44 3.95 4.77
C ILE A 111 16.53 4.97 5.12
N ARG A 112 16.13 6.19 5.47
CA ARG A 112 17.06 7.27 5.85
C ARG A 112 17.93 6.87 7.00
N GLN A 113 17.35 6.32 8.07
CA GLN A 113 18.08 5.92 9.26
C GLN A 113 19.05 4.77 8.98
N GLU A 114 18.62 3.73 8.29
CA GLU A 114 19.49 2.60 7.96
C GLU A 114 20.63 3.01 7.02
N ALA A 115 20.35 3.82 5.99
CA ALA A 115 21.38 4.35 5.10
C ALA A 115 22.39 5.21 5.85
N ALA A 116 21.93 6.09 6.75
CA ALA A 116 22.82 6.90 7.59
C ALA A 116 23.73 6.05 8.47
N ASN A 117 23.19 5.02 9.10
CA ASN A 117 23.97 4.10 9.93
C ASN A 117 25.04 3.36 9.12
N LEU A 118 24.72 2.89 7.92
CA LEU A 118 25.66 2.20 7.03
C LEU A 118 26.78 3.13 6.53
N ALA A 119 26.44 4.37 6.16
CA ALA A 119 27.41 5.38 5.75
C ALA A 119 28.35 5.76 6.89
N PHE A 120 27.79 6.04 8.07
CA PHE A 120 28.56 6.38 9.27
C PHE A 120 29.57 5.29 9.64
N ALA A 121 29.17 4.03 9.59
CA ALA A 121 30.06 2.89 9.90
C ALA A 121 31.26 2.78 8.96
N ARG A 122 31.24 3.44 7.81
CA ARG A 122 32.35 3.47 6.82
C ARG A 122 33.03 4.85 6.70
N GLY A 123 32.61 5.82 7.51
CA GLY A 123 33.13 7.19 7.43
C GLY A 123 32.68 7.92 6.15
N TRP A 124 31.54 7.55 5.58
CA TRP A 124 30.97 8.15 4.39
C TRP A 124 29.78 9.06 4.72
N GLU A 125 29.49 9.98 3.82
CA GLU A 125 28.33 10.84 3.88
C GLU A 125 27.32 10.45 2.80
N ILE A 126 26.04 10.61 3.12
CA ILE A 126 24.96 10.40 2.16
C ILE A 126 24.72 11.71 1.40
N VAL A 127 24.66 11.66 0.09
CA VAL A 127 24.14 12.75 -0.72
C VAL A 127 22.62 12.77 -0.59
N PRO A 128 22.00 13.83 -0.03
CA PRO A 128 20.56 13.88 0.16
C PRO A 128 19.83 13.96 -1.19
N ASP A 129 18.83 13.09 -1.34
CA ASP A 129 17.89 13.13 -2.47
C ASP A 129 16.50 12.70 -1.97
N GLU A 130 15.69 13.70 -1.63
CA GLU A 130 14.34 13.48 -1.08
C GLU A 130 13.38 12.92 -2.13
N GLY A 131 13.57 13.28 -3.42
CA GLY A 131 12.76 12.76 -4.52
C GLY A 131 12.96 11.26 -4.70
N LEU A 132 14.23 10.84 -4.77
CA LEU A 132 14.61 9.42 -4.86
C LEU A 132 14.16 8.63 -3.63
N LEU A 133 14.33 9.19 -2.43
CA LEU A 133 13.89 8.55 -1.20
C LEU A 133 12.38 8.25 -1.19
N SER A 134 11.58 9.23 -1.57
CA SER A 134 10.12 9.08 -1.64
C SER A 134 9.71 8.07 -2.72
N GLU A 135 10.37 8.08 -3.88
CA GLU A 135 10.13 7.10 -4.94
C GLU A 135 10.45 5.67 -4.46
N VAL A 136 11.62 5.46 -3.86
CA VAL A 136 12.05 4.16 -3.33
C VAL A 136 11.10 3.68 -2.22
N ALA A 137 10.70 4.56 -1.31
CA ALA A 137 9.72 4.24 -0.27
C ALA A 137 8.36 3.80 -0.84
N GLY A 138 7.99 4.30 -2.03
CA GLY A 138 6.80 3.86 -2.76
C GLY A 138 6.92 2.49 -3.43
N LEU A 139 8.14 1.97 -3.64
CA LEU A 139 8.41 0.71 -4.32
C LEU A 139 8.60 -0.49 -3.37
N VAL A 140 8.79 -0.24 -2.09
CA VAL A 140 9.10 -1.29 -1.09
C VAL A 140 8.00 -1.41 -0.04
N GLU A 141 7.76 -2.61 0.46
CA GLU A 141 6.83 -2.87 1.57
C GLU A 141 7.55 -2.97 2.92
N TRP A 142 8.80 -3.46 2.91
CA TRP A 142 9.68 -3.64 4.07
C TRP A 142 11.11 -3.28 3.67
N PRO A 143 11.52 -2.02 3.85
CA PRO A 143 12.82 -1.57 3.41
C PRO A 143 13.95 -2.25 4.19
N VAL A 144 15.02 -2.60 3.48
CA VAL A 144 16.30 -3.05 4.03
C VAL A 144 17.41 -2.38 3.22
N ALA A 145 18.19 -1.52 3.85
CA ALA A 145 19.29 -0.86 3.18
C ALA A 145 20.49 -1.79 3.03
N LEU A 146 21.09 -1.80 1.85
CA LEU A 146 22.31 -2.52 1.55
C LEU A 146 23.35 -1.54 1.01
N MET A 147 24.61 -1.80 1.27
CA MET A 147 25.70 -0.98 0.78
C MET A 147 26.62 -1.80 -0.10
N GLY A 148 26.84 -1.35 -1.32
CA GLY A 148 27.81 -1.88 -2.29
C GLY A 148 28.92 -0.90 -2.56
N ALA A 149 29.98 -1.34 -3.24
CA ALA A 149 31.04 -0.50 -3.79
C ALA A 149 30.86 -0.36 -5.31
N ILE A 150 31.14 0.84 -5.84
CA ILE A 150 31.23 1.09 -7.27
C ILE A 150 32.72 1.22 -7.60
N GLU A 151 33.19 0.49 -8.62
CA GLU A 151 34.57 0.59 -9.08
C GLU A 151 34.82 1.95 -9.74
N ASP A 152 35.99 2.56 -9.48
CA ASP A 152 36.36 3.91 -9.96
C ASP A 152 36.21 4.07 -11.48
N ARG A 153 36.39 3.02 -12.27
CA ARG A 153 36.21 3.06 -13.73
C ARG A 153 34.78 3.43 -14.17
N PHE A 154 33.78 3.27 -13.31
CA PHE A 154 32.38 3.63 -13.58
C PHE A 154 32.03 5.06 -13.16
N LEU A 155 32.91 5.75 -12.42
CA LEU A 155 32.70 7.15 -12.01
C LEU A 155 32.92 8.15 -13.14
N SER A 156 33.59 7.72 -14.25
CA SER A 156 33.88 8.56 -15.42
C SER A 156 32.86 8.44 -16.56
N LEU A 157 31.70 7.87 -16.29
CA LEU A 157 30.64 7.83 -17.31
C LEU A 157 30.16 9.24 -17.64
N PRO A 158 29.96 9.59 -18.93
CA PRO A 158 29.47 10.87 -19.31
C PRO A 158 28.05 11.09 -18.73
N PRO A 159 27.72 12.32 -18.31
CA PRO A 159 26.35 12.66 -17.96
C PRO A 159 25.44 12.51 -19.19
N GLU A 160 24.24 11.95 -18.99
CA GLU A 160 23.22 11.88 -20.04
C GLU A 160 22.64 13.25 -20.39
#